data_f494e6c869155a3972b3cf31f082f98b
#
_entry.id   f494e6c869155a3972b3cf31f082f98b
#
_cell.length_a   1.000
_cell.length_b   1.000
_cell.length_c   1.000
_cell.angle_alpha   90.00
_cell.angle_beta   90.00
_cell.angle_gamma   90.00
#
_symmetry.space_group_name_H-M   'P 1'
#
loop_
_entity.id
_entity.type
_entity.pdbx_description
1 polymer ?
#
loop_
_entity_poly.entity_id
_entity_poly.type
_entity_poly.pdbx_seq_one_letter_code
_entity_poly.pdbx_strand_id
1 'polypeptide(L)'
;MKRSFVADASVAIAWVHPAQATADTEAMLDRLAAGDSLVVPALWPLEVANALTILRRRRKLTPDEARSAIEIVRELPAVIDHEAAAIAFTRLFDLASEHELTVYDASYIELAARLQLPLASNDVRMKQAAIRAGVDLWPSPASEK
;
A
#
# COMPACT_ATOMS: atom_id res chain seq x y z
N MET A 1 -7.70 7.38 19.79
CA MET A 1 -7.44 5.93 19.66
C MET A 1 -6.63 5.67 18.41
N LYS A 2 -5.51 4.97 18.55
CA LYS A 2 -4.65 4.64 17.41
C LYS A 2 -5.30 3.55 16.56
N ARG A 3 -5.25 3.73 15.26
CA ARG A 3 -5.73 2.74 14.29
C ARG A 3 -4.58 2.36 13.36
N SER A 4 -4.75 1.26 12.66
CA SER A 4 -3.80 0.83 11.64
C SER A 4 -4.54 0.58 10.34
N PHE A 5 -3.82 0.65 9.24
CA PHE A 5 -4.35 0.30 7.94
C PHE A 5 -3.22 -0.25 7.07
N VAL A 6 -3.60 -1.00 6.06
CA VAL A 6 -2.67 -1.51 5.05
C VAL A 6 -2.76 -0.60 3.84
N ALA A 7 -1.64 -0.22 3.27
CA ALA A 7 -1.61 0.53 2.02
C ALA A 7 -0.53 -0.03 1.11
N ASP A 8 -0.84 -0.13 -0.18
CA ASP A 8 0.15 -0.61 -1.15
C ASP A 8 1.12 0.52 -1.54
N ALA A 9 2.10 0.17 -2.38
CA ALA A 9 3.13 1.13 -2.78
C ALA A 9 2.56 2.32 -3.56
N SER A 10 1.43 2.17 -4.24
CA SER A 10 0.81 3.27 -5.00
C SER A 10 0.43 4.43 -4.10
N VAL A 11 -0.02 4.15 -2.89
CA VAL A 11 -0.37 5.18 -1.91
C VAL A 11 0.89 5.88 -1.40
N ALA A 12 1.94 5.11 -1.09
CA ALA A 12 3.21 5.69 -0.64
C ALA A 12 3.80 6.64 -1.69
N ILE A 13 3.73 6.25 -2.96
CA ILE A 13 4.20 7.10 -4.05
C ILE A 13 3.38 8.39 -4.13
N ALA A 14 2.06 8.30 -3.93
CA ALA A 14 1.21 9.50 -3.91
C ALA A 14 1.61 10.47 -2.79
N TRP A 15 2.14 9.95 -1.68
CA TRP A 15 2.60 10.81 -0.58
C TRP A 15 3.88 11.57 -0.89
N VAL A 16 4.71 11.06 -1.79
CA VAL A 16 6.04 11.64 -2.08
C VAL A 16 6.18 12.18 -3.51
N HIS A 17 5.19 11.97 -4.35
CA HIS A 17 5.18 12.45 -5.74
C HIS A 17 3.93 13.31 -5.95
N PRO A 18 4.05 14.64 -5.88
CA PRO A 18 2.88 15.53 -5.89
C PRO A 18 1.93 15.34 -7.06
N ALA A 19 2.45 14.91 -8.22
CA ALA A 19 1.62 14.67 -9.39
C ALA A 19 0.59 13.55 -9.18
N GLN A 20 0.80 12.68 -8.20
CA GLN A 20 -0.09 11.56 -7.88
C GLN A 20 -0.90 11.78 -6.61
N ALA A 21 -0.71 12.90 -5.92
CA ALA A 21 -1.42 13.20 -4.69
C ALA A 21 -2.92 13.35 -4.94
N THR A 22 -3.72 12.83 -4.02
CA THR A 22 -5.17 12.98 -4.02
C THR A 22 -5.63 13.43 -2.63
N ALA A 23 -6.88 13.90 -2.53
CA ALA A 23 -7.44 14.26 -1.22
C ALA A 23 -7.45 13.04 -0.28
N ASP A 24 -7.75 11.85 -0.83
CA ASP A 24 -7.76 10.62 -0.04
C ASP A 24 -6.37 10.25 0.48
N THR A 25 -5.34 10.32 -0.36
CA THR A 25 -3.98 9.98 0.07
C THR A 25 -3.45 11.00 1.08
N GLU A 26 -3.81 12.26 0.96
CA GLU A 26 -3.44 13.27 1.94
C GLU A 26 -4.14 13.04 3.28
N ALA A 27 -5.41 12.65 3.27
CA ALA A 27 -6.13 12.31 4.48
C ALA A 27 -5.50 11.11 5.21
N MET A 28 -5.01 10.12 4.46
CA MET A 28 -4.28 8.98 5.02
C MET A 28 -2.98 9.42 5.69
N LEU A 29 -2.24 10.33 5.05
CA LEU A 29 -1.01 10.85 5.61
C LEU A 29 -1.27 11.63 6.90
N ASP A 30 -2.37 12.41 6.94
CA ASP A 30 -2.79 13.11 8.15
C ASP A 30 -3.09 12.14 9.29
N ARG A 31 -3.68 10.98 8.99
CA ARG A 31 -3.93 9.94 9.99
C ARG A 31 -2.63 9.40 10.59
N LEU A 32 -1.63 9.18 9.76
CA LEU A 32 -0.32 8.75 10.24
C LEU A 32 0.32 9.82 11.12
N ALA A 33 0.21 11.09 10.74
CA ALA A 33 0.72 12.19 11.54
C ALA A 33 -0.02 12.31 12.90
N ALA A 34 -1.28 11.90 12.94
CA ALA A 34 -2.09 11.91 14.16
C ALA A 34 -1.85 10.69 15.06
N GLY A 35 -0.98 9.77 14.67
CA GLY A 35 -0.59 8.64 15.50
C GLY A 35 -1.05 7.27 15.03
N ASP A 36 -1.77 7.18 13.91
CA ASP A 36 -2.09 5.88 13.31
C ASP A 36 -0.83 5.26 12.73
N SER A 37 -0.85 3.96 12.47
CA SER A 37 0.28 3.25 11.90
C SER A 37 -0.09 2.55 10.60
N LEU A 38 0.92 2.39 9.76
CA LEU A 38 0.83 1.69 8.49
C LEU A 38 1.38 0.29 8.70
N VAL A 39 0.64 -0.74 8.24
CA VAL A 39 1.12 -2.12 8.27
C VAL A 39 1.28 -2.59 6.84
N VAL A 40 2.45 -3.14 6.51
CA VAL A 40 2.80 -3.50 5.14
C VAL A 40 3.51 -4.84 5.09
N PRO A 41 3.38 -5.59 3.98
CA PRO A 41 4.17 -6.80 3.80
C PRO A 41 5.64 -6.45 3.51
N ALA A 42 6.52 -7.44 3.68
CA ALA A 42 7.96 -7.24 3.53
C ALA A 42 8.39 -6.79 2.13
N LEU A 43 7.57 -7.02 1.12
CA LEU A 43 7.88 -6.54 -0.24
C LEU A 43 7.63 -5.03 -0.43
N TRP A 44 6.88 -4.39 0.47
CA TRP A 44 6.51 -2.98 0.32
C TRP A 44 7.72 -2.05 0.15
N PRO A 45 8.78 -2.13 0.97
CA PRO A 45 9.95 -1.27 0.75
C PRO A 45 10.57 -1.46 -0.63
N LEU A 46 10.60 -2.70 -1.13
CA LEU A 46 11.15 -2.98 -2.45
C LEU A 46 10.28 -2.41 -3.56
N GLU A 47 8.97 -2.51 -3.42
CA GLU A 47 8.04 -1.95 -4.41
C GLU A 47 8.12 -0.43 -4.44
N VAL A 48 8.18 0.22 -3.28
CA VAL A 48 8.31 1.68 -3.21
C VAL A 48 9.63 2.12 -3.84
N ALA A 49 10.74 1.47 -3.47
CA ALA A 49 12.05 1.79 -4.03
C ALA A 49 12.07 1.60 -5.54
N ASN A 50 11.46 0.51 -6.03
CA ASN A 50 11.38 0.24 -7.47
C ASN A 50 10.56 1.30 -8.20
N ALA A 51 9.42 1.69 -7.65
CA ALA A 51 8.58 2.73 -8.26
C ALA A 51 9.33 4.06 -8.35
N LEU A 52 10.07 4.44 -7.31
CA LEU A 52 10.89 5.65 -7.32
C LEU A 52 12.03 5.56 -8.35
N THR A 53 12.63 4.38 -8.49
CA THR A 53 13.65 4.13 -9.50
C THR A 53 13.10 4.33 -10.91
N ILE A 54 11.89 3.83 -11.18
CA ILE A 54 11.22 3.97 -12.47
C ILE A 54 10.90 5.43 -12.75
N LEU A 55 10.37 6.16 -11.78
CA LEU A 55 10.07 7.58 -11.93
C LEU A 55 11.33 8.40 -12.24
N ARG A 56 12.44 8.07 -11.59
CA ARG A 56 13.72 8.73 -11.87
C ARG A 56 14.19 8.43 -13.29
N ARG A 57 14.13 7.17 -13.72
CA ARG A 57 14.53 6.79 -15.09
C ARG A 57 13.70 7.49 -16.14
N ARG A 58 12.41 7.67 -15.88
CA ARG A 58 11.49 8.34 -16.80
C ARG A 58 11.54 9.86 -16.65
N ARG A 59 12.47 10.38 -15.85
CA ARG A 59 12.65 11.82 -15.60
C ARG A 59 11.42 12.50 -15.04
N LYS A 60 10.57 11.75 -14.31
CA LYS A 60 9.45 12.29 -13.55
C LYS A 60 9.91 12.82 -12.20
N LEU A 61 11.03 12.31 -11.69
CA LEU A 61 11.72 12.80 -10.50
C LEU A 61 13.19 12.99 -10.84
N THR A 62 13.78 14.05 -10.32
CA THR A 62 15.23 14.21 -10.36
C THR A 62 15.87 13.25 -9.35
N PRO A 63 17.20 12.96 -9.46
CA PRO A 63 17.86 12.14 -8.44
C PRO A 63 17.71 12.69 -7.02
N ASP A 64 17.75 14.01 -6.85
CA ASP A 64 17.60 14.64 -5.53
C ASP A 64 16.16 14.51 -5.02
N GLU A 65 15.16 14.67 -5.89
CA GLU A 65 13.76 14.47 -5.52
C GLU A 65 13.49 13.02 -5.10
N ALA A 66 14.07 12.05 -5.83
CA ALA A 66 13.92 10.64 -5.48
C ALA A 66 14.55 10.34 -4.12
N ARG A 67 15.72 10.91 -3.84
CA ARG A 67 16.39 10.71 -2.55
C ARG A 67 15.61 11.37 -1.41
N SER A 68 15.05 12.55 -1.64
CA SER A 68 14.19 13.19 -0.64
C SER A 68 12.93 12.38 -0.36
N ALA A 69 12.34 11.78 -1.41
CA ALA A 69 11.19 10.91 -1.27
C ALA A 69 11.51 9.69 -0.39
N ILE A 70 12.69 9.08 -0.59
CA ILE A 70 13.15 7.96 0.23
C ILE A 70 13.23 8.35 1.70
N GLU A 71 13.78 9.53 2.00
CA GLU A 71 13.89 9.99 3.39
C GLU A 71 12.51 10.16 4.04
N ILE A 72 11.53 10.67 3.30
CA ILE A 72 10.15 10.79 3.81
C ILE A 72 9.56 9.41 4.09
N VAL A 73 9.71 8.47 3.15
CA VAL A 73 9.17 7.11 3.31
C VAL A 73 9.79 6.43 4.52
N ARG A 74 11.09 6.59 4.74
CA ARG A 74 11.79 5.97 5.86
C ARG A 74 11.29 6.45 7.21
N GLU A 75 10.75 7.65 7.29
CA GLU A 75 10.23 8.21 8.54
C GLU A 75 8.76 7.88 8.81
N LEU A 76 8.08 7.25 7.86
CA LEU A 76 6.68 6.85 8.07
C LEU A 76 6.58 5.80 9.18
N PRO A 77 5.52 5.86 10.01
CA PRO A 77 5.30 4.85 11.05
C PRO A 77 4.78 3.55 10.45
N ALA A 78 5.66 2.84 9.75
CA ALA A 78 5.34 1.60 9.05
C ALA A 78 5.84 0.39 9.85
N VAL A 79 4.94 -0.57 10.05
CA VAL A 79 5.25 -1.86 10.67
C VAL A 79 5.30 -2.88 9.55
N ILE A 80 6.40 -3.61 9.42
CA ILE A 80 6.56 -4.62 8.39
C ILE A 80 6.15 -5.99 8.92
N ASP A 81 5.21 -6.63 8.20
CA ASP A 81 4.78 -7.99 8.48
C ASP A 81 5.61 -8.95 7.62
N HIS A 82 6.17 -10.00 8.22
CA HIS A 82 7.12 -10.89 7.57
C HIS A 82 6.53 -12.24 7.16
N GLU A 83 5.21 -12.42 7.21
CA GLU A 83 4.55 -13.70 6.93
C GLU A 83 4.57 -14.12 5.45
N ALA A 84 4.70 -13.17 4.53
CA ALA A 84 4.50 -13.43 3.09
C ALA A 84 5.36 -14.60 2.58
N ALA A 85 6.64 -14.66 2.96
CA ALA A 85 7.53 -15.71 2.49
C ALA A 85 7.08 -17.10 2.95
N ALA A 86 6.57 -17.20 4.18
CA ALA A 86 6.14 -18.48 4.74
C ALA A 86 4.86 -19.02 4.10
N ILE A 87 4.01 -18.14 3.58
CA ILE A 87 2.70 -18.51 3.01
C ILE A 87 2.63 -18.34 1.49
N ALA A 88 3.78 -18.09 0.86
CA ALA A 88 3.85 -17.80 -0.58
C ALA A 88 3.26 -18.92 -1.44
N PHE A 89 3.60 -20.18 -1.12
CA PHE A 89 3.19 -21.32 -1.91
C PHE A 89 1.85 -21.92 -1.45
N THR A 90 1.22 -21.34 -0.46
CA THR A 90 -0.09 -21.79 0.05
C THR A 90 -1.10 -20.66 -0.07
N ARG A 91 -1.37 -19.91 1.00
CA ARG A 91 -2.42 -18.89 1.00
C ARG A 91 -2.26 -17.82 -0.06
N LEU A 92 -1.04 -17.34 -0.31
CA LEU A 92 -0.84 -16.29 -1.31
C LEU A 92 -1.06 -16.81 -2.72
N PHE A 93 -0.56 -18.01 -3.01
CA PHE A 93 -0.77 -18.63 -4.31
C PHE A 93 -2.27 -18.83 -4.57
N ASP A 94 -2.99 -19.36 -3.57
CA ASP A 94 -4.42 -19.63 -3.69
C ASP A 94 -5.22 -18.33 -3.88
N LEU A 95 -4.92 -17.30 -3.08
CA LEU A 95 -5.60 -16.02 -3.16
C LEU A 95 -5.34 -15.33 -4.50
N ALA A 96 -4.10 -15.36 -4.96
CA ALA A 96 -3.73 -14.80 -6.26
C ALA A 96 -4.46 -15.51 -7.40
N SER A 97 -4.54 -16.83 -7.34
CA SER A 97 -5.24 -17.63 -8.35
C SER A 97 -6.74 -17.35 -8.36
N GLU A 98 -7.33 -17.27 -7.18
CA GLU A 98 -8.78 -17.03 -7.03
C GLU A 98 -9.19 -15.66 -7.58
N HIS A 99 -8.38 -14.64 -7.36
CA HIS A 99 -8.72 -13.26 -7.75
C HIS A 99 -7.95 -12.76 -8.96
N GLU A 100 -7.20 -13.63 -9.62
CA GLU A 100 -6.40 -13.27 -10.81
C GLU A 100 -5.46 -12.10 -10.55
N LEU A 101 -4.76 -12.17 -9.43
CA LEU A 101 -3.77 -11.17 -9.01
C LEU A 101 -2.37 -11.74 -9.08
N THR A 102 -1.39 -10.85 -9.05
CA THR A 102 -0.03 -11.29 -8.74
C THR A 102 0.03 -11.72 -7.27
N VAL A 103 1.00 -12.55 -6.93
CA VAL A 103 1.25 -12.93 -5.54
C VAL A 103 1.60 -11.69 -4.70
N TYR A 104 2.26 -10.71 -5.34
CA TYR A 104 2.61 -9.45 -4.68
C TYR A 104 1.37 -8.68 -4.23
N ASP A 105 0.41 -8.49 -5.13
CA ASP A 105 -0.85 -7.82 -4.80
C ASP A 105 -1.66 -8.63 -3.78
N ALA A 106 -1.68 -9.95 -3.93
CA ALA A 106 -2.36 -10.83 -2.99
C ALA A 106 -1.81 -10.70 -1.56
N SER A 107 -0.52 -10.39 -1.41
CA SER A 107 0.07 -10.24 -0.09
C SER A 107 -0.52 -9.08 0.71
N TYR A 108 -0.92 -8.00 0.04
CA TYR A 108 -1.59 -6.88 0.71
C TYR A 108 -2.98 -7.26 1.19
N ILE A 109 -3.73 -7.95 0.34
CA ILE A 109 -5.09 -8.39 0.67
C ILE A 109 -5.06 -9.43 1.80
N GLU A 110 -4.15 -10.39 1.74
CA GLU A 110 -3.98 -11.39 2.79
C GLU A 110 -3.66 -10.72 4.13
N LEU A 111 -2.73 -9.79 4.13
CA LEU A 111 -2.34 -9.08 5.34
C LEU A 111 -3.53 -8.32 5.95
N ALA A 112 -4.25 -7.57 5.12
CA ALA A 112 -5.42 -6.81 5.58
C ALA A 112 -6.50 -7.75 6.13
N ALA A 113 -6.77 -8.86 5.45
CA ALA A 113 -7.77 -9.83 5.89
C ALA A 113 -7.36 -10.49 7.21
N ARG A 114 -6.12 -10.93 7.33
CA ARG A 114 -5.61 -11.62 8.51
C ARG A 114 -5.65 -10.73 9.74
N LEU A 115 -5.29 -9.46 9.59
CA LEU A 115 -5.26 -8.50 10.70
C LEU A 115 -6.57 -7.73 10.87
N GLN A 116 -7.55 -7.97 9.99
CA GLN A 116 -8.83 -7.26 9.99
C GLN A 116 -8.65 -5.74 9.92
N LEU A 117 -7.78 -5.31 9.02
CA LEU A 117 -7.49 -3.90 8.77
C LEU A 117 -8.04 -3.48 7.41
N PRO A 118 -8.41 -2.21 7.24
CA PRO A 118 -8.78 -1.71 5.93
C PRO A 118 -7.56 -1.58 5.02
N LEU A 119 -7.79 -1.71 3.72
CA LEU A 119 -6.78 -1.58 2.68
C LEU A 119 -6.99 -0.29 1.89
N ALA A 120 -5.91 0.45 1.70
CA ALA A 120 -5.87 1.62 0.84
C ALA A 120 -5.02 1.32 -0.39
N SER A 121 -5.52 1.65 -1.57
CA SER A 121 -4.82 1.49 -2.83
C SER A 121 -5.36 2.47 -3.87
N ASN A 122 -4.52 2.88 -4.81
CA ASN A 122 -4.94 3.66 -5.97
C ASN A 122 -5.21 2.76 -7.19
N ASP A 123 -4.99 1.44 -7.06
CA ASP A 123 -5.20 0.48 -8.14
C ASP A 123 -6.62 -0.07 -8.08
N VAL A 124 -7.40 0.17 -9.14
CA VAL A 124 -8.80 -0.25 -9.24
C VAL A 124 -8.93 -1.77 -9.13
N ARG A 125 -8.03 -2.53 -9.77
CA ARG A 125 -8.08 -4.00 -9.73
C ARG A 125 -7.83 -4.51 -8.32
N MET A 126 -6.90 -3.91 -7.60
CA MET A 126 -6.63 -4.25 -6.20
C MET A 126 -7.86 -3.99 -5.33
N LYS A 127 -8.49 -2.83 -5.50
CA LYS A 127 -9.69 -2.48 -4.73
C LYS A 127 -10.82 -3.47 -4.99
N GLN A 128 -11.06 -3.83 -6.24
CA GLN A 128 -12.10 -4.80 -6.60
C GLN A 128 -11.83 -6.17 -6.00
N ALA A 129 -10.59 -6.63 -6.04
CA ALA A 129 -10.20 -7.90 -5.46
C ALA A 129 -10.34 -7.88 -3.93
N ALA A 130 -9.99 -6.77 -3.28
CA ALA A 130 -10.14 -6.62 -1.84
C ALA A 130 -11.61 -6.75 -1.43
N ILE A 131 -12.51 -6.10 -2.16
CA ILE A 131 -13.96 -6.19 -1.92
C ILE A 131 -14.42 -7.65 -2.03
N ARG A 132 -14.04 -8.34 -3.10
CA ARG A 132 -14.40 -9.76 -3.29
C ARG A 132 -13.88 -10.65 -2.17
N ALA A 133 -12.73 -10.32 -1.63
CA ALA A 133 -12.11 -11.07 -0.54
C ALA A 133 -12.65 -10.70 0.85
N GLY A 134 -13.60 -9.76 0.93
CA GLY A 134 -14.19 -9.36 2.19
C GLY A 134 -13.34 -8.37 3.00
N VAL A 135 -12.38 -7.73 2.35
CA VAL A 135 -11.50 -6.73 2.98
C VAL A 135 -12.13 -5.35 2.81
N ASP A 136 -12.23 -4.60 3.91
CA ASP A 136 -12.73 -3.23 3.86
C ASP A 136 -11.72 -2.32 3.18
N LEU A 137 -12.22 -1.37 2.41
CA LEU A 137 -11.38 -0.34 1.80
C LEU A 137 -11.38 0.93 2.63
N TRP A 138 -10.32 1.69 2.53
CA TRP A 138 -10.27 3.06 3.03
C TRP A 138 -9.80 4.00 1.91
N PRO A 139 -10.59 5.03 1.57
CA PRO A 139 -11.92 5.30 2.13
C PRO A 139 -12.94 4.25 1.70
N SER A 140 -13.99 4.11 2.48
CA SER A 140 -15.05 3.16 2.17
C SER A 140 -15.81 3.58 0.91
N PRO A 141 -16.06 2.66 -0.06
CA PRO A 141 -16.86 2.99 -1.25
C PRO A 141 -18.26 3.49 -0.93
N ALA A 142 -18.82 3.05 0.21
CA ALA A 142 -20.17 3.47 0.62
C ALA A 142 -20.25 4.96 0.95
N SER A 143 -19.11 5.62 1.25
CA SER A 143 -19.07 7.05 1.57
C SER A 143 -19.13 7.94 0.33
N GLU A 144 -19.05 7.36 -0.86
CA GLU A 144 -19.07 8.09 -2.14
C GLU A 144 -20.47 8.38 -2.68
N LYS A 145 -21.50 8.02 -1.94
CA LYS A 145 -22.87 8.25 -2.39
C LYS A 145 -23.36 9.64 -2.04
#